data_c45e16237c3ca23fa677703047d7d1bf
#
_entry.id   c45e16237c3ca23fa677703047d7d1bf
#
_cell.length_a   1.000
_cell.length_b   1.000
_cell.length_c   1.000
_cell.angle_alpha   90.00
_cell.angle_beta   90.00
_cell.angle_gamma   90.00
#
_symmetry.space_group_name_H-M   'P 1'
#
loop_
_entity.id
_entity.type
_entity.pdbx_description
1 polymer ?
#
loop_
_entity_poly.entity_id
_entity_poly.type
_entity_poly.pdbx_seq_one_letter_code
_entity_poly.pdbx_strand_id
1 'polypeptide(L)'
;MGLYGLLRQRQGMGRPIRIGLIGAGTFGTTFLNQARIVPGMQVAGVADLDVEKAKQACAAAGWPADTIEMCGSPLAVNGGAARGRVMVTDDASNLIGADLDVIVEATGATEAGTYHAWTALEAGRHVVMGNVETDALLGHALKRLADERGLIYSLAYGDQPGIICEMIDWARTVGLEVVCAGKGTRYQPAYRYSTPDTVWDYFGFTEEQVSTGNYNPQMYNSFL
;
A
#
# COMPACT_ATOMS: atom_id res chain seq x y z
N MET A 1 7.36 21.95 12.57
CA MET A 1 8.05 21.44 11.35
C MET A 1 7.05 20.54 10.62
N GLY A 2 6.80 20.79 9.32
CA GLY A 2 5.86 19.95 8.55
C GLY A 2 6.47 18.60 8.18
N LEU A 3 5.61 17.66 7.72
CA LEU A 3 6.00 16.28 7.35
C LEU A 3 7.20 16.23 6.39
N TYR A 4 7.20 17.06 5.36
CA TYR A 4 8.32 17.15 4.39
C TYR A 4 9.65 17.49 5.08
N GLY A 5 9.64 18.42 6.04
CA GLY A 5 10.84 18.77 6.80
C GLY A 5 11.37 17.62 7.65
N LEU A 6 10.48 16.83 8.26
CA LEU A 6 10.83 15.64 9.02
C LEU A 6 11.45 14.54 8.14
N LEU A 7 10.88 14.31 6.97
CA LEU A 7 11.42 13.34 5.99
C LEU A 7 12.81 13.74 5.51
N ARG A 8 13.02 15.02 5.18
CA ARG A 8 14.35 15.53 4.80
C ARG A 8 15.37 15.42 5.94
N GLN A 9 14.94 15.66 7.17
CA GLN A 9 15.80 15.47 8.35
C GLN A 9 16.24 14.02 8.48
N ARG A 10 15.31 13.05 8.37
CA ARG A 10 15.65 11.62 8.39
C ARG A 10 16.64 11.24 7.29
N GLN A 11 16.44 11.76 6.07
CA GLN A 11 17.39 11.57 4.96
C GLN A 11 18.76 12.11 5.29
N GLY A 12 18.86 13.33 5.80
CA GLY A 12 20.12 13.96 6.18
C GLY A 12 20.87 13.23 7.30
N MET A 13 20.15 12.52 8.16
CA MET A 13 20.71 11.66 9.20
C MET A 13 21.14 10.27 8.69
N GLY A 14 20.92 9.95 7.41
CA GLY A 14 21.16 8.60 6.86
C GLY A 14 20.21 7.53 7.43
N ARG A 15 19.03 7.93 7.92
CA ARG A 15 18.03 7.06 8.55
C ARG A 15 16.67 7.19 7.85
N PRO A 16 16.56 6.86 6.55
CA PRO A 16 15.31 6.90 5.85
C PRO A 16 14.30 5.91 6.49
N ILE A 17 13.02 6.13 6.23
CA ILE A 17 11.97 5.16 6.54
C ILE A 17 12.14 4.00 5.56
N ARG A 18 12.41 2.80 6.08
CA ARG A 18 12.59 1.57 5.28
C ARG A 18 11.24 0.89 5.08
N ILE A 19 10.89 0.67 3.83
CA ILE A 19 9.58 0.22 3.41
C ILE A 19 9.67 -1.11 2.66
N GLY A 20 8.83 -2.07 3.04
CA GLY A 20 8.52 -3.26 2.25
C GLY A 20 7.14 -3.11 1.62
N LEU A 21 7.05 -3.32 0.31
CA LEU A 21 5.79 -3.35 -0.43
C LEU A 21 5.38 -4.80 -0.70
N ILE A 22 4.16 -5.18 -0.36
CA ILE A 22 3.58 -6.48 -0.70
C ILE A 22 2.45 -6.26 -1.70
N GLY A 23 2.61 -6.77 -2.91
CA GLY A 23 1.71 -6.58 -4.04
C GLY A 23 2.21 -5.53 -5.05
N ALA A 24 2.62 -5.99 -6.24
CA ALA A 24 3.09 -5.17 -7.36
C ALA A 24 2.01 -4.93 -8.41
N GLY A 25 0.75 -4.79 -7.99
CA GLY A 25 -0.38 -4.41 -8.84
C GLY A 25 -0.36 -2.92 -9.22
N THR A 26 -1.48 -2.42 -9.73
CA THR A 26 -1.63 -1.01 -10.15
C THR A 26 -1.32 -0.05 -9.01
N PHE A 27 -1.90 -0.28 -7.82
CA PHE A 27 -1.62 0.55 -6.64
C PHE A 27 -0.15 0.48 -6.24
N GLY A 28 0.41 -0.74 -6.13
CA GLY A 28 1.81 -0.95 -5.75
C GLY A 28 2.77 -0.24 -6.70
N THR A 29 2.57 -0.36 -8.01
CA THR A 29 3.39 0.33 -9.03
C THR A 29 3.27 1.86 -8.90
N THR A 30 2.07 2.38 -8.67
CA THR A 30 1.86 3.82 -8.45
C THR A 30 2.57 4.30 -7.18
N PHE A 31 2.47 3.52 -6.10
CA PHE A 31 3.20 3.80 -4.86
C PHE A 31 4.71 3.83 -5.07
N LEU A 32 5.26 2.85 -5.81
CA LEU A 32 6.70 2.79 -6.12
C LEU A 32 7.18 4.05 -6.85
N ASN A 33 6.42 4.53 -7.84
CA ASN A 33 6.74 5.75 -8.58
C ASN A 33 6.92 6.95 -7.64
N GLN A 34 6.06 7.07 -6.62
CA GLN A 34 6.13 8.18 -5.67
C GLN A 34 7.19 7.96 -4.59
N ALA A 35 7.25 6.76 -4.01
CA ALA A 35 8.18 6.44 -2.92
C ALA A 35 9.64 6.67 -3.32
N ARG A 36 9.99 6.41 -4.58
CA ARG A 36 11.34 6.60 -5.11
C ARG A 36 11.82 8.05 -5.06
N ILE A 37 10.93 9.01 -5.24
CA ILE A 37 11.27 10.44 -5.32
C ILE A 37 11.02 11.20 -4.02
N VAL A 38 10.33 10.59 -3.06
CA VAL A 38 10.08 11.23 -1.76
C VAL A 38 11.34 11.15 -0.88
N PRO A 39 11.89 12.29 -0.44
CA PRO A 39 13.08 12.29 0.40
C PRO A 39 12.80 11.58 1.73
N GLY A 40 13.78 10.83 2.22
CA GLY A 40 13.68 10.14 3.51
C GLY A 40 12.83 8.86 3.49
N MET A 41 12.41 8.39 2.31
CA MET A 41 11.85 7.07 2.09
C MET A 41 12.84 6.18 1.36
N GLN A 42 12.87 4.90 1.72
CA GLN A 42 13.66 3.87 1.05
C GLN A 42 12.82 2.62 0.87
N VAL A 43 12.49 2.28 -0.36
CA VAL A 43 11.93 0.97 -0.68
C VAL A 43 13.04 -0.05 -0.60
N ALA A 44 13.00 -0.91 0.41
CA ALA A 44 13.99 -1.95 0.65
C ALA A 44 13.66 -3.22 -0.14
N GLY A 45 12.38 -3.49 -0.37
CA GLY A 45 11.97 -4.64 -1.16
C GLY A 45 10.51 -4.63 -1.57
N VAL A 46 10.22 -5.49 -2.54
CA VAL A 46 8.88 -5.71 -3.12
C VAL A 46 8.62 -7.22 -3.13
N ALA A 47 7.49 -7.64 -2.60
CA ALA A 47 7.02 -9.01 -2.67
C ALA A 47 5.78 -9.10 -3.58
N ASP A 48 5.81 -10.04 -4.51
CA ASP A 48 4.65 -10.43 -5.33
C ASP A 48 4.83 -11.91 -5.73
N LEU A 49 3.75 -12.68 -5.79
CA LEU A 49 3.80 -14.08 -6.23
C LEU A 49 4.41 -14.22 -7.62
N ASP A 50 4.24 -13.19 -8.46
CA ASP A 50 4.93 -13.06 -9.74
C ASP A 50 6.14 -12.13 -9.57
N VAL A 51 7.31 -12.73 -9.40
CA VAL A 51 8.59 -12.00 -9.24
C VAL A 51 8.92 -11.13 -10.45
N GLU A 52 8.60 -11.59 -11.65
CA GLU A 52 8.88 -10.81 -12.86
C GLU A 52 8.00 -9.57 -12.94
N LYS A 53 6.74 -9.68 -12.53
CA LYS A 53 5.85 -8.53 -12.37
C LYS A 53 6.39 -7.52 -11.36
N ALA A 54 6.91 -7.99 -10.23
CA ALA A 54 7.52 -7.12 -9.23
C ALA A 54 8.76 -6.40 -9.77
N LYS A 55 9.63 -7.09 -10.53
CA LYS A 55 10.78 -6.47 -11.20
C LYS A 55 10.34 -5.42 -12.23
N GLN A 56 9.34 -5.75 -13.04
CA GLN A 56 8.79 -4.82 -14.03
C GLN A 56 8.20 -3.57 -13.37
N ALA A 57 7.49 -3.72 -12.25
CA ALA A 57 6.96 -2.60 -11.48
C ALA A 57 8.08 -1.69 -10.95
N CYS A 58 9.17 -2.25 -10.43
CA CYS A 58 10.34 -1.49 -10.00
C CYS A 58 11.00 -0.76 -11.19
N ALA A 59 11.20 -1.45 -12.32
CA ALA A 59 11.80 -0.86 -13.52
C ALA A 59 10.91 0.26 -14.10
N ALA A 60 9.60 0.04 -14.17
CA ALA A 60 8.63 1.06 -14.61
C ALA A 60 8.63 2.29 -13.71
N ALA A 61 8.85 2.11 -12.40
CA ALA A 61 9.02 3.20 -11.45
C ALA A 61 10.41 3.89 -11.54
N GLY A 62 11.30 3.41 -12.41
CA GLY A 62 12.57 4.05 -12.73
C GLY A 62 13.77 3.61 -11.88
N TRP A 63 13.72 2.43 -11.25
CA TRP A 63 14.93 1.81 -10.71
C TRP A 63 15.75 1.22 -11.84
N PRO A 64 17.08 1.44 -11.87
CA PRO A 64 17.98 0.77 -12.81
C PRO A 64 17.93 -0.74 -12.63
N ALA A 65 17.92 -1.49 -13.73
CA ALA A 65 17.76 -2.96 -13.68
C ALA A 65 18.87 -3.65 -12.84
N ASP A 66 20.06 -3.09 -12.85
CA ASP A 66 21.20 -3.59 -12.08
C ASP A 66 21.08 -3.30 -10.56
N THR A 67 20.09 -2.53 -10.14
CA THR A 67 19.78 -2.26 -8.73
C THR A 67 18.63 -3.10 -8.17
N ILE A 68 18.01 -3.94 -9.00
CA ILE A 68 16.91 -4.81 -8.63
C ILE A 68 17.44 -6.23 -8.50
N GLU A 69 17.39 -6.80 -7.30
CA GLU A 69 17.96 -8.12 -7.00
C GLU A 69 16.90 -9.05 -6.39
N MET A 70 16.95 -10.33 -6.72
CA MET A 70 16.12 -11.33 -6.06
C MET A 70 16.67 -11.67 -4.67
N CYS A 71 15.76 -11.98 -3.74
CA CYS A 71 16.15 -12.45 -2.41
C CYS A 71 15.23 -13.59 -1.93
N GLY A 72 15.74 -14.40 -1.03
CA GLY A 72 15.02 -15.52 -0.41
C GLY A 72 15.18 -15.54 1.10
N SER A 73 15.52 -14.42 1.73
CA SER A 73 15.60 -14.33 3.19
C SER A 73 15.53 -12.88 3.69
N PRO A 74 15.08 -12.66 4.93
CA PRO A 74 15.08 -11.34 5.56
C PRO A 74 16.48 -10.70 5.64
N LEU A 75 17.51 -11.53 5.85
CA LEU A 75 18.90 -11.06 5.90
C LEU A 75 19.36 -10.52 4.54
N ALA A 76 18.96 -11.17 3.46
CA ALA A 76 19.26 -10.70 2.10
C ALA A 76 18.56 -9.35 1.82
N VAL A 77 17.31 -9.15 2.28
CA VAL A 77 16.63 -7.86 2.19
C VAL A 77 17.42 -6.76 2.89
N ASN A 78 17.85 -7.00 4.13
CA ASN A 78 18.63 -6.04 4.90
C ASN A 78 19.96 -5.69 4.21
N GLY A 79 20.67 -6.70 3.75
CA GLY A 79 21.94 -6.52 3.04
C GLY A 79 21.80 -5.78 1.71
N GLY A 80 20.74 -6.06 0.95
CA GLY A 80 20.43 -5.37 -0.29
C GLY A 80 20.09 -3.89 -0.05
N ALA A 81 19.19 -3.63 0.88
CA ALA A 81 18.79 -2.28 1.26
C ALA A 81 19.97 -1.42 1.72
N ALA A 82 20.90 -2.00 2.48
CA ALA A 82 22.13 -1.32 2.90
C ALA A 82 23.05 -0.92 1.73
N ARG A 83 22.98 -1.65 0.60
CA ARG A 83 23.70 -1.34 -0.63
C ARG A 83 22.91 -0.45 -1.61
N GLY A 84 21.74 0.04 -1.21
CA GLY A 84 20.86 0.85 -2.06
C GLY A 84 20.14 0.03 -3.15
N ARG A 85 20.00 -1.29 -2.96
CA ARG A 85 19.27 -2.19 -3.86
C ARG A 85 17.81 -2.30 -3.45
N VAL A 86 16.94 -2.61 -4.41
CA VAL A 86 15.57 -3.02 -4.17
C VAL A 86 15.51 -4.54 -4.31
N MET A 87 15.12 -5.19 -3.23
CA MET A 87 15.07 -6.65 -3.20
C MET A 87 13.67 -7.14 -3.63
N VAL A 88 13.64 -8.16 -4.48
CA VAL A 88 12.37 -8.73 -4.99
C VAL A 88 12.24 -10.18 -4.54
N THR A 89 11.07 -10.57 -4.08
CA THR A 89 10.78 -11.91 -3.55
C THR A 89 9.36 -12.35 -3.88
N ASP A 90 9.13 -13.66 -3.96
CA ASP A 90 7.80 -14.27 -4.04
C ASP A 90 7.18 -14.57 -2.65
N ASP A 91 7.96 -14.39 -1.59
CA ASP A 91 7.51 -14.65 -0.22
C ASP A 91 7.54 -13.37 0.63
N ALA A 92 6.35 -12.89 0.99
CA ALA A 92 6.16 -11.71 1.83
C ALA A 92 6.85 -11.84 3.21
N SER A 93 7.04 -13.06 3.71
CA SER A 93 7.70 -13.30 5.00
C SER A 93 9.14 -12.78 5.02
N ASN A 94 9.81 -12.76 3.87
CA ASN A 94 11.15 -12.20 3.72
C ASN A 94 11.20 -10.69 4.00
N LEU A 95 10.15 -9.95 3.63
CA LEU A 95 10.03 -8.53 3.95
C LEU A 95 9.62 -8.33 5.40
N ILE A 96 8.61 -9.07 5.86
CA ILE A 96 8.07 -8.94 7.22
C ILE A 96 9.16 -9.23 8.28
N GLY A 97 9.98 -10.24 8.05
CA GLY A 97 11.11 -10.60 8.92
C GLY A 97 12.33 -9.70 8.81
N ALA A 98 12.42 -8.86 7.78
CA ALA A 98 13.54 -7.94 7.59
C ALA A 98 13.44 -6.73 8.54
N ASP A 99 14.54 -6.02 8.74
CA ASP A 99 14.61 -4.83 9.57
C ASP A 99 14.04 -3.61 8.82
N LEU A 100 12.71 -3.59 8.69
CA LEU A 100 11.94 -2.55 8.03
C LEU A 100 11.14 -1.74 9.06
N ASP A 101 10.81 -0.50 8.73
CA ASP A 101 9.94 0.33 9.57
C ASP A 101 8.46 0.09 9.24
N VAL A 102 8.14 -0.03 7.96
CA VAL A 102 6.76 -0.07 7.46
C VAL A 102 6.57 -1.17 6.43
N ILE A 103 5.47 -1.90 6.54
CA ILE A 103 4.94 -2.76 5.47
C ILE A 103 3.76 -2.05 4.83
N VAL A 104 3.79 -1.91 3.51
CA VAL A 104 2.67 -1.47 2.68
C VAL A 104 2.04 -2.71 2.07
N GLU A 105 0.82 -3.01 2.44
CA GLU A 105 0.05 -4.15 1.95
C GLU A 105 -0.88 -3.70 0.82
N ALA A 106 -0.73 -4.28 -0.37
CA ALA A 106 -1.40 -3.86 -1.59
C ALA A 106 -1.80 -5.02 -2.50
N THR A 107 -2.04 -6.21 -1.94
CA THR A 107 -2.36 -7.40 -2.74
C THR A 107 -3.78 -7.42 -3.29
N GLY A 108 -4.73 -6.74 -2.61
CA GLY A 108 -6.16 -6.82 -2.91
C GLY A 108 -6.81 -8.16 -2.56
N ALA A 109 -6.07 -9.09 -1.93
CA ALA A 109 -6.57 -10.39 -1.48
C ALA A 109 -6.80 -10.34 0.04
N THR A 110 -8.04 -10.50 0.48
CA THR A 110 -8.44 -10.29 1.88
C THR A 110 -7.73 -11.24 2.85
N GLU A 111 -7.63 -12.52 2.51
CA GLU A 111 -6.96 -13.51 3.36
C GLU A 111 -5.46 -13.23 3.46
N ALA A 112 -4.79 -13.02 2.33
CA ALA A 112 -3.37 -12.71 2.29
C ALA A 112 -3.06 -11.39 3.01
N GLY A 113 -3.85 -10.34 2.74
CA GLY A 113 -3.71 -9.04 3.40
C GLY A 113 -3.87 -9.12 4.91
N THR A 114 -4.81 -9.93 5.39
CA THR A 114 -4.98 -10.20 6.82
C THR A 114 -3.74 -10.84 7.42
N TYR A 115 -3.25 -11.91 6.78
CA TYR A 115 -2.06 -12.62 7.24
C TYR A 115 -0.83 -11.71 7.25
N HIS A 116 -0.61 -10.96 6.17
CA HIS A 116 0.53 -10.04 6.06
C HIS A 116 0.49 -8.95 7.12
N ALA A 117 -0.66 -8.29 7.29
CA ALA A 117 -0.81 -7.22 8.27
C ALA A 117 -0.65 -7.72 9.70
N TRP A 118 -1.29 -8.86 10.02
CA TRP A 118 -1.20 -9.45 11.34
C TRP A 118 0.24 -9.81 11.70
N THR A 119 0.92 -10.57 10.83
CA THR A 119 2.31 -10.98 11.06
C THR A 119 3.28 -9.82 11.08
N ALA A 120 3.07 -8.78 10.26
CA ALA A 120 3.86 -7.56 10.28
C ALA A 120 3.74 -6.81 11.63
N LEU A 121 2.52 -6.66 12.14
CA LEU A 121 2.29 -6.07 13.46
C LEU A 121 2.89 -6.91 14.58
N GLU A 122 2.81 -8.24 14.51
CA GLU A 122 3.47 -9.13 15.47
C GLU A 122 4.99 -9.01 15.42
N ALA A 123 5.57 -8.81 14.24
CA ALA A 123 6.99 -8.56 14.04
C ALA A 123 7.45 -7.13 14.39
N GLY A 124 6.54 -6.28 14.90
CA GLY A 124 6.87 -4.91 15.31
C GLY A 124 6.99 -3.92 14.14
N ARG A 125 6.35 -4.18 13.00
CA ARG A 125 6.32 -3.30 11.83
C ARG A 125 5.05 -2.49 11.81
N HIS A 126 5.15 -1.21 11.43
CA HIS A 126 3.99 -0.41 11.10
C HIS A 126 3.35 -0.94 9.82
N VAL A 127 2.04 -0.78 9.66
CA VAL A 127 1.31 -1.25 8.48
C VAL A 127 0.53 -0.09 7.85
N VAL A 128 0.72 0.08 6.54
CA VAL A 128 -0.13 0.91 5.69
C VAL A 128 -0.91 -0.01 4.78
N MET A 129 -2.22 -0.02 4.96
CA MET A 129 -3.12 -0.91 4.25
C MET A 129 -3.63 -0.24 2.97
N GLY A 130 -3.15 -0.71 1.83
CA GLY A 130 -3.69 -0.36 0.51
C GLY A 130 -4.79 -1.31 0.04
N ASN A 131 -5.00 -2.41 0.78
CA ASN A 131 -6.01 -3.43 0.51
C ASN A 131 -7.28 -3.09 1.30
N VAL A 132 -8.17 -2.33 0.68
CA VAL A 132 -9.40 -1.83 1.32
C VAL A 132 -10.37 -2.95 1.70
N GLU A 133 -10.31 -4.08 1.01
CA GLU A 133 -11.14 -5.25 1.29
C GLU A 133 -10.76 -5.89 2.63
N THR A 134 -9.47 -6.00 2.90
CA THR A 134 -8.96 -6.45 4.21
C THR A 134 -9.34 -5.47 5.32
N ASP A 135 -9.17 -4.17 5.08
CA ASP A 135 -9.49 -3.15 6.07
C ASP A 135 -10.99 -3.12 6.40
N ALA A 136 -11.84 -3.20 5.39
CA ALA A 136 -13.29 -3.24 5.59
C ALA A 136 -13.74 -4.42 6.46
N LEU A 137 -13.06 -5.57 6.35
CA LEU A 137 -13.41 -6.77 7.10
C LEU A 137 -12.76 -6.82 8.49
N LEU A 138 -11.48 -6.53 8.58
CA LEU A 138 -10.65 -6.77 9.78
C LEU A 138 -9.86 -5.55 10.26
N GLY A 139 -9.98 -4.40 9.61
CA GLY A 139 -9.22 -3.21 9.95
C GLY A 139 -9.36 -2.80 11.42
N HIS A 140 -10.57 -2.92 11.99
CA HIS A 140 -10.79 -2.66 13.40
C HIS A 140 -9.96 -3.59 14.33
N ALA A 141 -9.87 -4.86 14.00
CA ALA A 141 -9.08 -5.82 14.80
C ALA A 141 -7.57 -5.57 14.64
N LEU A 142 -7.11 -5.29 13.41
CA LEU A 142 -5.72 -4.96 13.12
C LEU A 142 -5.29 -3.65 13.77
N LYS A 143 -6.18 -2.64 13.76
CA LYS A 143 -5.93 -1.36 14.46
C LYS A 143 -5.76 -1.57 15.96
N ARG A 144 -6.64 -2.36 16.60
CA ARG A 144 -6.51 -2.67 18.01
C ARG A 144 -5.20 -3.39 18.33
N LEU A 145 -4.82 -4.38 17.51
CA LEU A 145 -3.55 -5.09 17.65
C LEU A 145 -2.36 -4.13 17.55
N ALA A 146 -2.41 -3.19 16.61
CA ALA A 146 -1.37 -2.16 16.47
C ALA A 146 -1.28 -1.27 17.70
N ASP A 147 -2.42 -0.79 18.22
CA ASP A 147 -2.48 0.07 19.40
C ASP A 147 -1.91 -0.63 20.65
N GLU A 148 -2.25 -1.89 20.87
CA GLU A 148 -1.72 -2.70 21.96
C GLU A 148 -0.19 -2.86 21.91
N ARG A 149 0.40 -2.74 20.72
CA ARG A 149 1.86 -2.83 20.49
C ARG A 149 2.55 -1.48 20.34
N GLY A 150 1.82 -0.37 20.40
CA GLY A 150 2.37 0.96 20.16
C GLY A 150 2.79 1.17 18.71
N LEU A 151 2.14 0.46 17.76
CA LEU A 151 2.41 0.55 16.33
C LEU A 151 1.32 1.35 15.61
N ILE A 152 1.62 1.75 14.37
CA ILE A 152 0.68 2.42 13.49
C ILE A 152 0.10 1.37 12.53
N TYR A 153 -1.23 1.32 12.49
CA TYR A 153 -2.00 0.71 11.41
C TYR A 153 -2.88 1.80 10.81
N SER A 154 -2.81 1.99 9.51
CA SER A 154 -3.60 3.00 8.80
C SER A 154 -3.96 2.50 7.41
N LEU A 155 -5.12 2.91 6.90
CA LEU A 155 -5.35 2.89 5.46
C LEU A 155 -4.31 3.77 4.76
N ALA A 156 -4.04 3.46 3.49
CA ALA A 156 -3.20 4.29 2.66
C ALA A 156 -3.77 5.71 2.59
N TYR A 157 -2.95 6.71 2.97
CA TYR A 157 -3.37 8.10 2.94
C TYR A 157 -3.65 8.52 1.49
N GLY A 158 -4.79 9.16 1.29
CA GLY A 158 -5.29 9.51 -0.04
C GLY A 158 -6.51 8.66 -0.44
N ASP A 159 -6.74 7.54 0.19
CA ASP A 159 -8.03 6.87 0.09
C ASP A 159 -9.09 7.60 0.92
N GLN A 160 -10.32 7.38 0.53
CA GLN A 160 -11.47 8.22 0.95
C GLN A 160 -11.67 8.25 2.45
N PRO A 161 -11.66 7.12 3.17
CA PRO A 161 -11.86 7.12 4.62
C PRO A 161 -10.75 7.87 5.36
N GLY A 162 -9.50 7.73 4.95
CA GLY A 162 -8.36 8.39 5.58
C GLY A 162 -8.45 9.92 5.49
N ILE A 163 -8.77 10.45 4.31
CA ILE A 163 -8.93 11.90 4.10
C ILE A 163 -10.14 12.44 4.87
N ILE A 164 -11.26 11.71 4.86
CA ILE A 164 -12.46 12.13 5.56
C ILE A 164 -12.23 12.20 7.07
N CYS A 165 -11.56 11.21 7.64
CA CYS A 165 -11.23 11.20 9.07
C CYS A 165 -10.40 12.41 9.48
N GLU A 166 -9.39 12.78 8.70
CA GLU A 166 -8.56 13.96 8.97
C GLU A 166 -9.37 15.26 8.90
N MET A 167 -10.22 15.40 7.89
CA MET A 167 -11.09 16.57 7.76
C MET A 167 -12.10 16.68 8.93
N ILE A 168 -12.64 15.56 9.39
CA ILE A 168 -13.53 15.50 10.55
C ILE A 168 -12.78 15.93 11.81
N ASP A 169 -11.58 15.40 12.04
CA ASP A 169 -10.75 15.73 13.19
C ASP A 169 -10.39 17.21 13.20
N TRP A 170 -9.97 17.75 12.06
CA TRP A 170 -9.72 19.17 11.90
C TRP A 170 -10.95 20.03 12.24
N ALA A 171 -12.11 19.69 11.66
CA ALA A 171 -13.35 20.43 11.89
C ALA A 171 -13.72 20.45 13.39
N ARG A 172 -13.64 19.31 14.06
CA ARG A 172 -13.90 19.20 15.51
C ARG A 172 -12.89 19.98 16.34
N THR A 173 -11.62 19.95 15.94
CA THR A 173 -10.54 20.66 16.65
C THR A 173 -10.77 22.18 16.67
N VAL A 174 -11.36 22.73 15.61
CA VAL A 174 -11.70 24.16 15.53
C VAL A 174 -13.12 24.47 16.03
N GLY A 175 -13.80 23.51 16.66
CA GLY A 175 -15.09 23.69 17.31
C GLY A 175 -16.29 23.60 16.39
N LEU A 176 -16.13 23.06 15.15
CA LEU A 176 -17.25 22.85 14.24
C LEU A 176 -17.98 21.53 14.52
N GLU A 177 -19.30 21.54 14.46
CA GLU A 177 -20.11 20.34 14.50
C GLU A 177 -20.14 19.68 13.12
N VAL A 178 -19.76 18.41 13.06
CA VAL A 178 -19.82 17.64 11.82
C VAL A 178 -21.16 16.92 11.73
N VAL A 179 -22.05 17.40 10.88
CA VAL A 179 -23.39 16.84 10.68
C VAL A 179 -23.43 15.70 9.67
N CYS A 180 -22.51 15.71 8.69
CA CYS A 180 -22.32 14.60 7.77
C CYS A 180 -20.91 14.66 7.16
N ALA A 181 -20.42 13.51 6.71
CA ALA A 181 -19.17 13.41 5.99
C ALA A 181 -19.30 12.36 4.88
N GLY A 182 -18.70 12.65 3.73
CA GLY A 182 -18.75 11.76 2.58
C GLY A 182 -17.92 12.28 1.43
N LYS A 183 -17.68 11.41 0.45
CA LYS A 183 -17.01 11.75 -0.79
C LYS A 183 -17.96 11.53 -1.96
N GLY A 184 -18.07 12.55 -2.83
CA GLY A 184 -18.70 12.38 -4.14
C GLY A 184 -17.78 11.61 -5.07
N THR A 185 -18.34 10.63 -5.78
CA THR A 185 -17.70 9.97 -6.91
C THR A 185 -18.26 10.52 -8.22
N ARG A 186 -17.67 10.15 -9.35
CA ARG A 186 -18.25 10.44 -10.67
C ARG A 186 -19.45 9.54 -10.93
N TYR A 187 -20.43 9.55 -10.03
CA TYR A 187 -21.62 8.73 -10.15
C TYR A 187 -22.46 9.17 -11.36
N GLN A 188 -22.81 8.22 -12.19
CA GLN A 188 -23.81 8.38 -13.24
C GLN A 188 -25.01 7.46 -12.95
N PRO A 189 -26.24 7.89 -13.22
CA PRO A 189 -27.43 7.06 -12.94
C PRO A 189 -27.37 5.67 -13.61
N ALA A 190 -26.69 5.55 -14.74
CA ALA A 190 -26.50 4.28 -15.45
C ALA A 190 -25.70 3.25 -14.61
N TYR A 191 -24.81 3.69 -13.72
CA TYR A 191 -23.98 2.78 -12.90
C TYR A 191 -24.82 1.94 -11.94
N ARG A 192 -26.04 2.39 -11.61
CA ARG A 192 -27.00 1.61 -10.80
C ARG A 192 -27.29 0.22 -11.37
N TYR A 193 -27.18 0.06 -12.66
CA TYR A 193 -27.50 -1.17 -13.37
C TYR A 193 -26.27 -1.98 -13.76
N SER A 194 -25.08 -1.55 -13.35
CA SER A 194 -23.85 -2.28 -13.63
C SER A 194 -23.85 -3.63 -12.89
N THR A 195 -23.23 -4.60 -13.54
CA THR A 195 -22.97 -5.94 -13.02
C THR A 195 -21.47 -6.20 -13.04
N PRO A 196 -20.95 -7.28 -12.42
CA PRO A 196 -19.56 -7.66 -12.57
C PRO A 196 -19.08 -7.79 -14.01
N ASP A 197 -19.99 -8.11 -14.95
CA ASP A 197 -19.66 -8.27 -16.36
C ASP A 197 -19.68 -6.95 -17.14
N THR A 198 -20.44 -5.95 -16.68
CA THR A 198 -20.66 -4.68 -17.40
C THR A 198 -19.98 -3.47 -16.77
N VAL A 199 -19.49 -3.58 -15.55
CA VAL A 199 -18.85 -2.45 -14.83
C VAL A 199 -17.62 -1.90 -15.56
N TRP A 200 -16.91 -2.76 -16.26
CA TRP A 200 -15.68 -2.44 -16.98
C TRP A 200 -15.88 -1.43 -18.11
N ASP A 201 -17.05 -1.46 -18.76
CA ASP A 201 -17.41 -0.53 -19.83
C ASP A 201 -17.43 0.92 -19.34
N TYR A 202 -17.81 1.14 -18.07
CA TYR A 202 -17.87 2.45 -17.46
C TYR A 202 -16.50 2.99 -17.05
N PHE A 203 -15.51 2.12 -16.89
CA PHE A 203 -14.14 2.48 -16.56
C PHE A 203 -13.23 2.65 -17.77
N GLY A 204 -13.75 2.36 -18.98
CA GLY A 204 -12.99 2.48 -20.22
C GLY A 204 -11.87 1.45 -20.36
N PHE A 205 -12.00 0.30 -19.71
CA PHE A 205 -11.08 -0.83 -19.91
C PHE A 205 -11.42 -1.56 -21.19
N THR A 206 -10.39 -1.99 -21.93
CA THR A 206 -10.58 -2.85 -23.09
C THR A 206 -10.84 -4.29 -22.67
N GLU A 207 -11.48 -5.10 -23.53
CA GLU A 207 -11.66 -6.53 -23.28
C GLU A 207 -10.33 -7.26 -23.00
N GLU A 208 -9.25 -6.86 -23.67
CA GLU A 208 -7.93 -7.40 -23.43
C GLU A 208 -7.43 -7.04 -22.02
N GLN A 209 -7.62 -5.81 -21.59
CA GLN A 209 -7.26 -5.40 -20.21
C GLN A 209 -8.07 -6.15 -19.17
N VAL A 210 -9.35 -6.41 -19.44
CA VAL A 210 -10.22 -7.17 -18.53
C VAL A 210 -9.83 -8.65 -18.50
N SER A 211 -9.56 -9.26 -19.66
CA SER A 211 -9.24 -10.69 -19.76
C SER A 211 -7.82 -11.05 -19.31
N THR A 212 -6.86 -10.14 -19.49
CA THR A 212 -5.46 -10.32 -19.07
C THR A 212 -5.15 -9.65 -17.76
N GLY A 213 -6.01 -8.76 -17.31
CA GLY A 213 -5.80 -7.92 -16.14
C GLY A 213 -5.99 -8.68 -14.84
N ASN A 214 -5.21 -8.31 -13.88
CA ASN A 214 -5.38 -8.67 -12.46
C ASN A 214 -6.58 -7.93 -11.84
N TYR A 215 -7.67 -7.81 -12.55
CA TYR A 215 -8.88 -7.19 -12.01
C TYR A 215 -9.55 -8.23 -11.12
N ASN A 216 -9.29 -8.10 -9.84
CA ASN A 216 -9.99 -8.87 -8.83
C ASN A 216 -11.50 -8.55 -8.93
N PRO A 217 -12.39 -9.54 -9.07
CA PRO A 217 -13.82 -9.33 -9.01
C PRO A 217 -14.28 -8.55 -7.78
N GLN A 218 -13.51 -8.57 -6.69
CA GLN A 218 -13.78 -7.78 -5.49
C GLN A 218 -13.63 -6.27 -5.71
N MET A 219 -12.83 -5.83 -6.69
CA MET A 219 -12.75 -4.41 -7.07
C MET A 219 -14.11 -3.85 -7.51
N TYR A 220 -15.01 -4.69 -7.99
CA TYR A 220 -16.37 -4.29 -8.34
C TYR A 220 -17.08 -3.61 -7.18
N ASN A 221 -16.91 -4.11 -5.96
CA ASN A 221 -17.53 -3.53 -4.77
C ASN A 221 -16.95 -2.17 -4.36
N SER A 222 -15.72 -1.87 -4.79
CA SER A 222 -15.08 -0.59 -4.52
C SER A 222 -15.54 0.54 -5.44
N PHE A 223 -16.27 0.21 -6.51
CA PHE A 223 -16.74 1.17 -7.50
C PHE A 223 -18.24 1.53 -7.36
N LEU A 224 -18.98 0.78 -6.55
CA LEU A 224 -20.38 1.01 -6.23
C LEU A 224 -20.56 1.71 -4.89
#